data_7a255175e97536b4a585d8c94c7794bb
#
_entry.id   7a255175e97536b4a585d8c94c7794bb
#
_cell.length_a   1.000
_cell.length_b   1.000
_cell.length_c   1.000
_cell.angle_alpha   90.00
_cell.angle_beta   90.00
_cell.angle_gamma   90.00
#
_symmetry.space_group_name_H-M   'P 1'
#
loop_
_entity.id
_entity.type
_entity.pdbx_description
1 polymer ?
#
loop_
_entity_poly.entity_id
_entity_poly.type
_entity_poly.pdbx_seq_one_letter_code
_entity_poly.pdbx_strand_id
1 'polypeptide(L)'
;MKWDAAWCLASETKLTQKTRERQYQFLLELQEKEGLRSLGLMSSQVWRDDPKRLCFLLSRYKFVAKMFAGMNRVLEVGCGDAFGTRIVQKEVQQLVATDFDPVFVQHVNEHRDPDLPLVCKLHDMVQVPMKEDFDGVYALDVIEHVAAEQEDRFVANLSASLNWKGVCVIGTPSLESQAYASTPSKEGHVNCKTGLGLRNLMSKYFHNVFIFSMNDEVVHTGFYPMAHYLFALCCSKK
;
A
#
# COMPACT_ATOMS: atom_id res chain seq x y z
N MET A 1 -0.24 -51.97 -28.17
CA MET A 1 0.20 -50.57 -28.10
C MET A 1 0.60 -50.29 -26.68
N LYS A 2 1.91 -50.24 -26.43
CA LYS A 2 2.49 -49.94 -25.11
C LYS A 2 2.54 -48.43 -24.97
N TRP A 3 1.93 -47.85 -23.93
CA TRP A 3 2.12 -46.49 -23.53
C TRP A 3 3.31 -46.44 -22.57
N ASP A 4 4.41 -45.88 -23.04
CA ASP A 4 5.59 -45.65 -22.18
C ASP A 4 5.30 -44.53 -21.24
N ALA A 5 5.30 -44.88 -19.97
CA ALA A 5 5.26 -43.94 -18.84
C ALA A 5 6.64 -43.32 -18.62
N ALA A 6 6.92 -42.23 -19.32
CA ALA A 6 8.11 -41.39 -19.08
C ALA A 6 7.68 -40.13 -18.31
N TRP A 7 7.32 -40.32 -17.05
CA TRP A 7 7.12 -39.21 -16.10
C TRP A 7 7.91 -39.47 -14.84
N CYS A 8 8.64 -38.45 -14.46
CA CYS A 8 9.31 -38.28 -13.18
C CYS A 8 10.77 -38.76 -13.07
N LEU A 9 11.66 -37.98 -13.66
CA LEU A 9 12.92 -37.68 -13.00
C LEU A 9 12.98 -36.17 -12.81
N ALA A 10 12.28 -35.66 -11.80
CA ALA A 10 12.68 -34.41 -11.18
C ALA A 10 14.06 -34.68 -10.60
N SER A 11 15.10 -34.18 -11.28
CA SER A 11 16.45 -34.20 -10.76
C SER A 11 16.42 -33.47 -9.41
N GLU A 12 16.64 -34.23 -8.32
CA GLU A 12 17.03 -33.66 -7.04
C GLU A 12 18.32 -32.90 -7.27
N THR A 13 18.26 -31.64 -7.58
CA THR A 13 19.37 -30.71 -7.57
C THR A 13 19.85 -30.63 -6.13
N LYS A 14 20.86 -31.43 -5.79
CA LYS A 14 21.49 -31.35 -4.46
C LYS A 14 22.08 -29.96 -4.31
N LEU A 15 21.61 -29.19 -3.33
CA LEU A 15 22.24 -27.97 -2.88
C LEU A 15 23.74 -28.21 -2.72
N THR A 16 24.55 -27.62 -3.60
CA THR A 16 26.01 -27.74 -3.59
C THR A 16 26.67 -26.84 -2.56
N GLN A 17 25.94 -25.79 -2.09
CA GLN A 17 26.40 -24.82 -1.13
C GLN A 17 25.90 -25.14 0.29
N LYS A 18 26.80 -24.92 1.27
CA LYS A 18 26.46 -25.05 2.70
C LYS A 18 26.85 -23.79 3.44
N THR A 19 25.96 -23.33 4.30
CA THR A 19 26.26 -22.21 5.22
C THR A 19 27.20 -22.71 6.33
N ARG A 20 28.04 -21.83 6.89
CA ARG A 20 28.89 -22.17 8.05
C ARG A 20 28.03 -22.49 9.28
N GLU A 21 26.93 -21.76 9.45
CA GLU A 21 25.98 -21.93 10.55
C GLU A 21 24.74 -22.66 10.07
N ARG A 22 24.47 -23.81 10.67
CA ARG A 22 23.42 -24.72 10.23
C ARG A 22 22.03 -24.08 10.23
N GLN A 23 21.77 -23.13 11.13
CA GLN A 23 20.48 -22.43 11.23
C GLN A 23 20.14 -21.60 9.98
N TYR A 24 21.09 -21.26 9.14
CA TYR A 24 20.85 -20.50 7.90
C TYR A 24 20.72 -21.38 6.65
N GLN A 25 20.88 -22.70 6.78
CA GLN A 25 20.81 -23.60 5.62
C GLN A 25 19.45 -23.52 4.91
N PHE A 26 18.36 -23.35 5.67
CA PHE A 26 17.01 -23.22 5.14
C PHE A 26 16.85 -22.02 4.17
N LEU A 27 17.69 -20.97 4.27
CA LEU A 27 17.64 -19.81 3.38
C LEU A 27 18.05 -20.20 1.95
N LEU A 28 19.03 -21.10 1.81
CA LEU A 28 19.45 -21.61 0.50
C LEU A 28 18.38 -22.53 -0.09
N GLU A 29 17.76 -23.38 0.75
CA GLU A 29 16.66 -24.24 0.35
C GLU A 29 15.44 -23.42 -0.11
N LEU A 30 15.12 -22.33 0.60
CA LEU A 30 14.05 -21.41 0.23
C LEU A 30 14.37 -20.69 -1.09
N GLN A 31 15.61 -20.21 -1.26
CA GLN A 31 16.04 -19.57 -2.50
C GLN A 31 15.95 -20.52 -3.69
N GLU A 32 16.34 -21.77 -3.52
CA GLU A 32 16.26 -22.77 -4.57
C GLU A 32 14.82 -23.10 -4.95
N LYS A 33 13.95 -23.22 -3.94
CA LYS A 33 12.54 -23.57 -4.12
C LYS A 33 11.69 -22.43 -4.69
N GLU A 34 11.88 -21.19 -4.18
CA GLU A 34 10.98 -20.06 -4.41
C GLU A 34 11.65 -18.86 -5.08
N GLY A 35 12.98 -18.88 -5.20
CA GLY A 35 13.74 -17.72 -5.65
C GLY A 35 13.82 -16.60 -4.62
N LEU A 36 14.57 -15.55 -4.94
CA LEU A 36 14.60 -14.33 -4.13
C LEU A 36 13.45 -13.41 -4.51
N ARG A 37 12.85 -12.72 -3.54
CA ARG A 37 11.86 -11.69 -3.81
C ARG A 37 12.55 -10.42 -4.31
N SER A 38 12.00 -9.84 -5.37
CA SER A 38 12.45 -8.53 -5.88
C SER A 38 11.64 -7.41 -5.26
N LEU A 39 12.25 -6.24 -5.18
CA LEU A 39 11.52 -5.00 -4.95
C LEU A 39 10.71 -4.67 -6.20
N GLY A 40 9.65 -3.90 -6.05
CA GLY A 40 8.88 -3.39 -7.18
C GLY A 40 9.58 -2.24 -7.93
N LEU A 41 8.93 -1.69 -8.94
CA LEU A 41 9.48 -0.61 -9.77
C LEU A 41 9.85 0.63 -8.96
N MET A 42 8.91 1.13 -8.15
CA MET A 42 9.11 2.31 -7.30
C MET A 42 10.07 2.01 -6.15
N SER A 43 9.88 0.86 -5.49
CA SER A 43 10.68 0.45 -4.33
C SER A 43 12.14 0.19 -4.70
N SER A 44 12.41 -0.33 -5.90
CA SER A 44 13.79 -0.48 -6.41
C SER A 44 14.48 0.85 -6.64
N GLN A 45 13.75 1.85 -7.15
CA GLN A 45 14.28 3.20 -7.33
C GLN A 45 14.56 3.85 -5.97
N VAL A 46 13.63 3.75 -5.01
CA VAL A 46 13.82 4.27 -3.66
C VAL A 46 15.02 3.61 -2.96
N TRP A 47 15.16 2.29 -3.08
CA TRP A 47 16.31 1.56 -2.53
C TRP A 47 17.65 2.06 -3.08
N ARG A 48 17.69 2.38 -4.36
CA ARG A 48 18.89 2.89 -5.03
C ARG A 48 19.26 4.31 -4.59
N ASP A 49 18.25 5.17 -4.46
CA ASP A 49 18.46 6.60 -4.22
C ASP A 49 18.66 6.94 -2.73
N ASP A 50 17.76 6.45 -1.88
CA ASP A 50 17.84 6.60 -0.43
C ASP A 50 17.07 5.47 0.27
N PRO A 51 17.74 4.37 0.65
CA PRO A 51 17.12 3.21 1.29
C PRO A 51 16.34 3.51 2.57
N LYS A 52 16.68 4.57 3.31
CA LYS A 52 15.98 4.98 4.54
C LYS A 52 14.53 5.33 4.28
N ARG A 53 14.20 5.81 3.07
CA ARG A 53 12.84 6.12 2.68
C ARG A 53 11.92 4.89 2.68
N LEU A 54 12.47 3.68 2.50
CA LEU A 54 11.67 2.45 2.64
C LEU A 54 11.20 2.25 4.09
N CYS A 55 11.98 2.65 5.09
CA CYS A 55 11.55 2.58 6.49
C CYS A 55 10.30 3.43 6.71
N PHE A 56 10.29 4.66 6.18
CA PHE A 56 9.12 5.56 6.29
C PHE A 56 7.91 4.98 5.55
N LEU A 57 8.11 4.53 4.31
CA LEU A 57 7.07 3.92 3.49
C LEU A 57 6.45 2.72 4.22
N LEU A 58 7.26 1.76 4.63
CA LEU A 58 6.76 0.54 5.29
C LEU A 58 6.08 0.83 6.64
N SER A 59 6.52 1.87 7.35
CA SER A 59 5.86 2.31 8.60
C SER A 59 4.46 2.88 8.35
N ARG A 60 4.21 3.52 7.20
CA ARG A 60 2.86 3.95 6.78
C ARG A 60 1.95 2.74 6.61
N TYR A 61 2.41 1.73 5.88
CA TYR A 61 1.67 0.47 5.71
C TYR A 61 1.47 -0.28 7.03
N LYS A 62 2.48 -0.27 7.92
CA LYS A 62 2.36 -0.85 9.27
C LYS A 62 1.27 -0.16 10.08
N PHE A 63 1.13 1.16 9.99
CA PHE A 63 0.04 1.88 10.65
C PHE A 63 -1.32 1.38 10.15
N VAL A 64 -1.54 1.34 8.83
CA VAL A 64 -2.78 0.82 8.25
C VAL A 64 -3.04 -0.62 8.68
N ALA A 65 -2.02 -1.49 8.61
CA ALA A 65 -2.12 -2.88 9.02
C ALA A 65 -2.61 -3.04 10.46
N LYS A 66 -2.12 -2.19 11.39
CA LYS A 66 -2.56 -2.20 12.78
C LYS A 66 -3.99 -1.67 12.98
N MET A 67 -4.37 -0.64 12.20
CA MET A 67 -5.74 -0.11 12.26
C MET A 67 -6.77 -1.08 11.65
N PHE A 68 -6.38 -1.89 10.68
CA PHE A 68 -7.26 -2.78 9.93
C PHE A 68 -7.13 -4.26 10.33
N ALA A 69 -6.33 -4.56 11.36
CA ALA A 69 -6.10 -5.94 11.79
C ALA A 69 -7.41 -6.71 12.04
N GLY A 70 -7.54 -7.87 11.40
CA GLY A 70 -8.71 -8.73 11.50
C GLY A 70 -9.91 -8.36 10.62
N MET A 71 -9.85 -7.25 9.86
CA MET A 71 -10.91 -6.89 8.91
C MET A 71 -11.07 -7.97 7.84
N ASN A 72 -12.32 -8.15 7.38
CA ASN A 72 -12.62 -9.18 6.39
C ASN A 72 -12.20 -8.74 4.98
N ARG A 73 -12.69 -7.58 4.49
CA ARG A 73 -12.40 -7.10 3.12
C ARG A 73 -11.84 -5.68 3.15
N VAL A 74 -10.67 -5.53 2.59
CA VAL A 74 -9.94 -4.25 2.54
C VAL A 74 -9.62 -3.87 1.10
N LEU A 75 -9.75 -2.59 0.78
CA LEU A 75 -9.39 -1.98 -0.49
C LEU A 75 -8.18 -1.07 -0.32
N GLU A 76 -7.17 -1.27 -1.14
CA GLU A 76 -6.09 -0.31 -1.36
C GLU A 76 -6.32 0.47 -2.65
N VAL A 77 -6.20 1.78 -2.57
CA VAL A 77 -6.31 2.68 -3.73
C VAL A 77 -4.96 3.33 -4.00
N GLY A 78 -4.43 3.15 -5.20
CA GLY A 78 -3.10 3.63 -5.60
C GLY A 78 -1.98 2.77 -5.01
N CYS A 79 -1.98 1.47 -5.33
CA CYS A 79 -1.01 0.54 -4.76
C CYS A 79 0.41 0.67 -5.34
N GLY A 80 0.59 1.36 -6.47
CA GLY A 80 1.86 1.43 -7.17
C GLY A 80 2.40 0.03 -7.47
N ASP A 81 3.63 -0.26 -7.03
CA ASP A 81 4.25 -1.58 -7.18
C ASP A 81 3.82 -2.60 -6.10
N ALA A 82 2.91 -2.24 -5.22
CA ALA A 82 2.35 -3.07 -4.14
C ALA A 82 3.39 -3.64 -3.15
N PHE A 83 4.60 -3.06 -3.08
CA PHE A 83 5.63 -3.57 -2.16
C PHE A 83 5.21 -3.48 -0.69
N GLY A 84 4.63 -2.35 -0.27
CA GLY A 84 4.12 -2.15 1.09
C GLY A 84 2.79 -2.87 1.36
N THR A 85 1.98 -3.12 0.34
CA THR A 85 0.66 -3.76 0.39
C THR A 85 0.69 -5.08 1.17
N ARG A 86 1.78 -5.85 1.03
CA ARG A 86 1.98 -7.14 1.70
C ARG A 86 1.88 -7.04 3.22
N ILE A 87 2.26 -5.92 3.83
CA ILE A 87 2.19 -5.72 5.28
C ILE A 87 0.73 -5.69 5.73
N VAL A 88 -0.14 -4.99 5.00
CA VAL A 88 -1.58 -4.94 5.29
C VAL A 88 -2.23 -6.28 4.97
N GLN A 89 -1.87 -6.88 3.84
CA GLN A 89 -2.42 -8.17 3.39
C GLN A 89 -2.25 -9.30 4.42
N LYS A 90 -1.18 -9.26 5.22
CA LYS A 90 -0.93 -10.26 6.29
C LYS A 90 -1.81 -10.08 7.53
N GLU A 91 -2.43 -8.92 7.71
CA GLU A 91 -3.24 -8.60 8.89
C GLU A 91 -4.76 -8.66 8.61
N VAL A 92 -5.17 -8.81 7.33
CA VAL A 92 -6.57 -8.82 6.91
C VAL A 92 -6.92 -10.13 6.20
N GLN A 93 -8.22 -10.44 6.07
CA GLN A 93 -8.65 -11.71 5.43
C GLN A 93 -8.54 -11.64 3.91
N GLN A 94 -8.97 -10.53 3.32
CA GLN A 94 -8.92 -10.29 1.87
C GLN A 94 -8.49 -8.85 1.60
N LEU A 95 -7.55 -8.68 0.68
CA LEU A 95 -7.14 -7.37 0.20
C LEU A 95 -7.28 -7.31 -1.32
N VAL A 96 -7.95 -6.26 -1.80
CA VAL A 96 -8.00 -5.88 -3.21
C VAL A 96 -7.17 -4.62 -3.37
N ALA A 97 -6.14 -4.68 -4.20
CA ALA A 97 -5.35 -3.51 -4.56
C ALA A 97 -5.85 -2.93 -5.89
N THR A 98 -5.81 -1.61 -6.01
CA THR A 98 -6.15 -0.91 -7.25
C THR A 98 -5.12 0.14 -7.58
N ASP A 99 -4.91 0.34 -8.88
CA ASP A 99 -4.18 1.48 -9.40
C ASP A 99 -4.85 1.97 -10.68
N PHE A 100 -4.73 3.26 -10.99
CA PHE A 100 -5.27 3.81 -12.23
C PHE A 100 -4.29 3.66 -13.40
N ASP A 101 -2.99 3.40 -13.12
CA ASP A 101 -1.96 3.22 -14.13
C ASP A 101 -1.85 1.72 -14.50
N PRO A 102 -2.09 1.36 -15.77
CA PRO A 102 -2.01 -0.02 -16.23
C PRO A 102 -0.61 -0.63 -16.10
N VAL A 103 0.46 0.19 -16.10
CA VAL A 103 1.84 -0.30 -15.96
C VAL A 103 2.05 -0.92 -14.59
N PHE A 104 1.58 -0.26 -13.52
CA PHE A 104 1.67 -0.81 -12.17
C PHE A 104 0.79 -2.04 -11.98
N VAL A 105 -0.45 -1.99 -12.48
CA VAL A 105 -1.37 -3.14 -12.42
C VAL A 105 -0.76 -4.37 -13.12
N GLN A 106 -0.21 -4.18 -14.30
CA GLN A 106 0.47 -5.25 -15.03
C GLN A 106 1.66 -5.78 -14.24
N HIS A 107 2.54 -4.89 -13.76
CA HIS A 107 3.72 -5.27 -12.97
C HIS A 107 3.34 -6.11 -11.76
N VAL A 108 2.38 -5.66 -10.94
CA VAL A 108 1.92 -6.40 -9.74
C VAL A 108 1.37 -7.77 -10.11
N ASN A 109 0.58 -7.87 -11.20
CA ASN A 109 -0.04 -9.12 -11.63
C ASN A 109 0.99 -10.12 -12.21
N GLU A 110 2.07 -9.65 -12.83
CA GLU A 110 3.15 -10.49 -13.37
C GLU A 110 4.09 -11.01 -12.26
N HIS A 111 4.22 -10.26 -11.16
CA HIS A 111 5.14 -10.60 -10.06
C HIS A 111 4.42 -11.09 -8.78
N ARG A 112 3.26 -11.72 -8.96
CA ARG A 112 2.45 -12.26 -7.84
C ARG A 112 3.25 -13.28 -7.03
N ASP A 113 3.09 -13.18 -5.72
CA ASP A 113 3.54 -14.22 -4.80
C ASP A 113 2.52 -15.38 -4.82
N PRO A 114 2.91 -16.59 -5.21
CA PRO A 114 2.00 -17.74 -5.23
C PRO A 114 1.39 -18.05 -3.86
N ASP A 115 2.17 -17.85 -2.78
CA ASP A 115 1.75 -18.15 -1.42
C ASP A 115 0.90 -17.04 -0.79
N LEU A 116 0.87 -15.87 -1.42
CA LEU A 116 0.10 -14.73 -0.97
C LEU A 116 -0.49 -13.97 -2.17
N PRO A 117 -1.44 -14.58 -2.89
CA PRO A 117 -1.99 -14.01 -4.10
C PRO A 117 -2.68 -12.67 -3.80
N LEU A 118 -2.23 -11.62 -4.48
CA LEU A 118 -2.83 -10.30 -4.45
C LEU A 118 -3.71 -10.11 -5.69
N VAL A 119 -4.94 -9.64 -5.50
CA VAL A 119 -5.79 -9.20 -6.61
C VAL A 119 -5.53 -7.72 -6.86
N CYS A 120 -4.89 -7.41 -7.99
CA CYS A 120 -4.67 -6.03 -8.42
C CYS A 120 -5.55 -5.73 -9.64
N LYS A 121 -6.36 -4.66 -9.56
CA LYS A 121 -7.32 -4.24 -10.60
C LYS A 121 -6.98 -2.85 -11.13
N LEU A 122 -7.11 -2.66 -12.42
CA LEU A 122 -7.10 -1.32 -13.01
C LEU A 122 -8.39 -0.59 -12.60
N HIS A 123 -8.26 0.52 -11.90
CA HIS A 123 -9.40 1.29 -11.40
C HIS A 123 -9.04 2.74 -11.12
N ASP A 124 -9.84 3.65 -11.63
CA ASP A 124 -9.73 5.08 -11.35
C ASP A 124 -10.79 5.51 -10.31
N MET A 125 -10.35 5.70 -9.09
CA MET A 125 -11.20 6.09 -7.96
C MET A 125 -11.77 7.51 -8.10
N VAL A 126 -11.19 8.35 -8.95
CA VAL A 126 -11.78 9.66 -9.26
C VAL A 126 -13.03 9.49 -10.11
N GLN A 127 -13.09 8.48 -10.98
CA GLN A 127 -14.23 8.29 -11.89
C GLN A 127 -15.42 7.59 -11.24
N VAL A 128 -15.20 6.47 -10.57
CA VAL A 128 -16.27 5.67 -9.97
C VAL A 128 -15.83 5.00 -8.67
N PRO A 129 -16.77 4.73 -7.73
CA PRO A 129 -16.45 3.92 -6.55
C PRO A 129 -16.30 2.42 -6.94
N MET A 130 -15.58 1.66 -6.13
CA MET A 130 -15.66 0.20 -6.18
C MET A 130 -17.01 -0.26 -5.65
N LYS A 131 -17.71 -1.10 -6.44
CA LYS A 131 -19.08 -1.57 -6.11
C LYS A 131 -19.11 -2.74 -5.11
N GLU A 132 -18.07 -2.92 -4.35
CA GLU A 132 -17.94 -3.99 -3.38
C GLU A 132 -17.88 -3.37 -1.98
N ASP A 133 -18.68 -3.85 -1.03
CA ASP A 133 -18.73 -3.33 0.34
C ASP A 133 -17.47 -3.72 1.12
N PHE A 134 -16.54 -2.77 1.31
CA PHE A 134 -15.30 -2.99 2.05
C PHE A 134 -15.45 -2.58 3.52
N ASP A 135 -14.80 -3.33 4.43
CA ASP A 135 -14.67 -2.98 5.84
C ASP A 135 -13.65 -1.89 6.08
N GLY A 136 -12.61 -1.87 5.24
CA GLY A 136 -11.55 -0.87 5.25
C GLY A 136 -11.19 -0.42 3.85
N VAL A 137 -10.96 0.88 3.68
CA VAL A 137 -10.40 1.47 2.46
C VAL A 137 -9.22 2.35 2.86
N TYR A 138 -8.10 2.21 2.18
CA TYR A 138 -6.99 3.10 2.40
C TYR A 138 -6.34 3.58 1.10
N ALA A 139 -5.78 4.79 1.16
CA ALA A 139 -4.95 5.36 0.10
C ALA A 139 -3.75 6.06 0.75
N LEU A 140 -2.56 5.65 0.39
CA LEU A 140 -1.30 6.22 0.87
C LEU A 140 -0.56 6.86 -0.30
N ASP A 141 -0.14 8.10 -0.13
CA ASP A 141 0.59 8.85 -1.18
C ASP A 141 -0.20 8.93 -2.51
N VAL A 142 -1.51 9.24 -2.44
CA VAL A 142 -2.42 9.33 -3.59
C VAL A 142 -3.10 10.68 -3.70
N ILE A 143 -3.69 11.18 -2.61
CA ILE A 143 -4.56 12.37 -2.66
C ILE A 143 -3.80 13.64 -3.07
N GLU A 144 -2.51 13.72 -2.79
CA GLU A 144 -1.65 14.82 -3.24
C GLU A 144 -1.47 14.89 -4.76
N HIS A 145 -1.74 13.78 -5.46
CA HIS A 145 -1.71 13.69 -6.92
C HIS A 145 -3.08 13.93 -7.57
N VAL A 146 -4.16 13.97 -6.77
CA VAL A 146 -5.51 14.26 -7.24
C VAL A 146 -5.70 15.77 -7.32
N ALA A 147 -6.11 16.28 -8.48
CA ALA A 147 -6.38 17.71 -8.65
C ALA A 147 -7.44 18.21 -7.65
N ALA A 148 -7.28 19.44 -7.16
CA ALA A 148 -8.17 20.00 -6.13
C ALA A 148 -9.67 19.97 -6.52
N GLU A 149 -9.96 20.16 -7.80
CA GLU A 149 -11.32 20.13 -8.35
C GLU A 149 -11.94 18.72 -8.33
N GLN A 150 -11.12 17.69 -8.18
CA GLN A 150 -11.52 16.28 -8.21
C GLN A 150 -11.49 15.62 -6.82
N GLU A 151 -10.91 16.27 -5.82
CA GLU A 151 -10.70 15.67 -4.49
C GLU A 151 -12.01 15.27 -3.81
N ASP A 152 -13.06 16.11 -3.92
CA ASP A 152 -14.38 15.79 -3.35
C ASP A 152 -14.95 14.52 -3.99
N ARG A 153 -14.81 14.34 -5.31
CA ARG A 153 -15.25 13.12 -5.99
C ARG A 153 -14.44 11.90 -5.55
N PHE A 154 -13.13 12.06 -5.45
CA PHE A 154 -12.25 10.99 -4.98
C PHE A 154 -12.66 10.50 -3.59
N VAL A 155 -12.85 11.41 -2.62
CA VAL A 155 -13.23 11.04 -1.24
C VAL A 155 -14.67 10.51 -1.18
N ALA A 156 -15.60 11.06 -1.96
CA ALA A 156 -16.95 10.53 -2.08
C ALA A 156 -16.95 9.07 -2.56
N ASN A 157 -16.13 8.75 -3.58
CA ASN A 157 -16.02 7.40 -4.12
C ASN A 157 -15.35 6.43 -3.12
N LEU A 158 -14.34 6.88 -2.34
CA LEU A 158 -13.79 6.09 -1.23
C LEU A 158 -14.87 5.75 -0.20
N SER A 159 -15.64 6.76 0.23
CA SER A 159 -16.74 6.57 1.19
C SER A 159 -17.82 5.64 0.62
N ALA A 160 -18.19 5.79 -0.65
CA ALA A 160 -19.18 4.94 -1.32
C ALA A 160 -18.73 3.48 -1.47
N SER A 161 -17.42 3.22 -1.48
CA SER A 161 -16.86 1.86 -1.55
C SER A 161 -16.88 1.13 -0.20
N LEU A 162 -17.07 1.84 0.90
CA LEU A 162 -17.15 1.28 2.25
C LEU A 162 -18.56 0.76 2.57
N ASN A 163 -18.64 -0.30 3.37
CA ASN A 163 -19.86 -0.65 4.08
C ASN A 163 -20.19 0.41 5.15
N TRP A 164 -21.37 0.31 5.79
CA TRP A 164 -21.82 1.33 6.72
C TRP A 164 -20.98 1.45 8.03
N LYS A 165 -20.23 0.40 8.41
CA LYS A 165 -19.29 0.38 9.53
C LYS A 165 -17.83 0.61 9.10
N GLY A 166 -17.61 0.79 7.81
CA GLY A 166 -16.28 0.80 7.24
C GLY A 166 -15.41 1.94 7.75
N VAL A 167 -14.11 1.71 7.73
CA VAL A 167 -13.07 2.63 8.15
C VAL A 167 -12.25 3.07 6.94
N CYS A 168 -12.00 4.37 6.81
CA CYS A 168 -11.13 4.93 5.78
C CYS A 168 -9.82 5.43 6.41
N VAL A 169 -8.68 5.14 5.78
CA VAL A 169 -7.39 5.74 6.11
C VAL A 169 -6.82 6.43 4.88
N ILE A 170 -6.56 7.73 5.00
CA ILE A 170 -5.80 8.51 4.01
C ILE A 170 -4.46 8.87 4.62
N GLY A 171 -3.38 8.60 3.90
CA GLY A 171 -2.03 9.06 4.23
C GLY A 171 -1.49 9.95 3.12
N THR A 172 -0.89 11.09 3.48
CA THR A 172 -0.37 12.07 2.52
C THR A 172 0.77 12.90 3.11
N PRO A 173 1.75 13.32 2.32
CA PRO A 173 2.72 14.32 2.75
C PRO A 173 2.01 15.60 3.20
N SER A 174 2.51 16.24 4.27
CA SER A 174 1.95 17.52 4.71
C SER A 174 2.30 18.63 3.73
N LEU A 175 1.44 19.65 3.63
CA LEU A 175 1.73 20.85 2.86
C LEU A 175 2.98 21.56 3.39
N GLU A 176 3.14 21.58 4.71
CA GLU A 176 4.27 22.21 5.40
C GLU A 176 5.62 21.56 5.03
N SER A 177 5.64 20.25 4.78
CA SER A 177 6.85 19.51 4.40
C SER A 177 7.29 19.73 2.96
N GLN A 178 6.42 20.30 2.10
CA GLN A 178 6.73 20.46 0.67
C GLN A 178 7.91 21.41 0.41
N ALA A 179 8.27 22.27 1.36
CA ALA A 179 9.49 23.06 1.30
C ALA A 179 10.75 22.19 1.13
N TYR A 180 10.73 20.99 1.69
CA TYR A 180 11.86 20.03 1.71
C TYR A 180 11.70 18.88 0.70
N ALA A 181 10.61 18.86 -0.07
CA ALA A 181 10.34 17.79 -1.04
C ALA A 181 11.34 17.83 -2.21
N SER A 182 11.60 16.65 -2.79
CA SER A 182 12.42 16.50 -4.00
C SER A 182 11.76 17.17 -5.21
N THR A 183 12.54 17.47 -6.25
CA THR A 183 11.98 18.04 -7.50
C THR A 183 10.87 17.17 -8.08
N PRO A 184 11.02 15.84 -8.26
CA PRO A 184 9.93 15.00 -8.77
C PRO A 184 8.69 15.03 -7.87
N SER A 185 8.87 15.06 -6.53
CA SER A 185 7.74 15.19 -5.61
C SER A 185 7.01 16.52 -5.79
N LYS A 186 7.73 17.64 -5.92
CA LYS A 186 7.12 18.96 -6.14
C LYS A 186 6.35 19.05 -7.45
N GLU A 187 6.81 18.36 -8.48
CA GLU A 187 6.13 18.31 -9.79
C GLU A 187 4.84 17.47 -9.72
N GLY A 188 4.85 16.37 -8.96
CA GLY A 188 3.71 15.45 -8.84
C GLY A 188 2.71 15.83 -7.75
N HIS A 189 3.12 16.53 -6.71
CA HIS A 189 2.28 16.86 -5.55
C HIS A 189 1.49 18.16 -5.81
N VAL A 190 0.39 18.05 -6.52
CA VAL A 190 -0.44 19.19 -6.92
C VAL A 190 -1.45 19.63 -5.84
N ASN A 191 -1.68 18.81 -4.81
CA ASN A 191 -2.77 19.01 -3.84
C ASN A 191 -2.43 18.55 -2.41
N CYS A 192 -1.25 18.88 -1.90
CA CYS A 192 -0.91 18.60 -0.51
C CYS A 192 -1.81 19.34 0.47
N LYS A 193 -2.04 18.75 1.65
CA LYS A 193 -2.94 19.26 2.68
C LYS A 193 -2.20 19.65 3.96
N THR A 194 -2.70 20.69 4.63
CA THR A 194 -2.44 20.87 6.06
C THR A 194 -3.29 19.87 6.85
N GLY A 195 -2.95 19.59 8.11
CA GLY A 195 -3.76 18.70 8.94
C GLY A 195 -5.21 19.18 9.11
N LEU A 196 -5.43 20.50 9.21
CA LEU A 196 -6.77 21.08 9.25
C LEU A 196 -7.49 20.93 7.90
N GLY A 197 -6.80 21.16 6.79
CA GLY A 197 -7.35 20.98 5.44
C GLY A 197 -7.80 19.54 5.20
N LEU A 198 -6.95 18.55 5.55
CA LEU A 198 -7.29 17.14 5.46
C LEU A 198 -8.49 16.78 6.34
N ARG A 199 -8.53 17.25 7.60
CA ARG A 199 -9.67 17.06 8.50
C ARG A 199 -10.96 17.62 7.89
N ASN A 200 -10.93 18.84 7.38
CA ASN A 200 -12.12 19.52 6.83
C ASN A 200 -12.66 18.78 5.61
N LEU A 201 -11.78 18.32 4.71
CA LEU A 201 -12.15 17.54 3.54
C LEU A 201 -12.84 16.23 3.96
N MET A 202 -12.19 15.43 4.82
CA MET A 202 -12.73 14.14 5.24
C MET A 202 -14.02 14.28 6.08
N SER A 203 -14.17 15.37 6.83
CA SER A 203 -15.37 15.64 7.62
C SER A 203 -16.62 15.90 6.80
N LYS A 204 -16.50 16.13 5.49
CA LYS A 204 -17.67 16.19 4.58
C LYS A 204 -18.36 14.82 4.47
N TYR A 205 -17.60 13.74 4.56
CA TYR A 205 -18.01 12.37 4.26
C TYR A 205 -18.08 11.44 5.47
N PHE A 206 -17.41 11.80 6.57
CA PHE A 206 -17.34 10.99 7.78
C PHE A 206 -17.69 11.81 9.01
N HIS A 207 -18.39 11.20 9.98
CA HIS A 207 -18.72 11.84 11.25
C HIS A 207 -17.49 11.97 12.17
N ASN A 208 -16.58 10.98 12.15
CA ASN A 208 -15.42 10.96 13.03
C ASN A 208 -14.14 10.96 12.17
N VAL A 209 -13.32 11.98 12.34
CA VAL A 209 -12.04 12.16 11.63
C VAL A 209 -10.94 12.42 12.65
N PHE A 210 -9.98 11.49 12.74
CA PHE A 210 -8.82 11.56 13.63
C PHE A 210 -7.57 11.81 12.78
N ILE A 211 -6.86 12.91 13.08
CA ILE A 211 -5.62 13.26 12.40
C ILE A 211 -4.44 12.78 13.24
N PHE A 212 -3.54 12.03 12.60
CA PHE A 212 -2.25 11.67 13.16
C PHE A 212 -1.15 12.34 12.36
N SER A 213 -0.08 12.66 13.06
CA SER A 213 1.18 13.15 12.52
C SER A 213 2.17 12.00 12.38
N MET A 214 3.09 12.10 11.42
CA MET A 214 4.21 11.18 11.32
C MET A 214 5.51 11.94 11.05
N ASN A 215 6.54 11.61 11.80
CA ASN A 215 7.93 12.01 11.56
C ASN A 215 8.78 10.75 11.52
N ASP A 216 9.57 10.61 10.46
CA ASP A 216 10.30 9.37 10.16
C ASP A 216 9.38 8.14 10.22
N GLU A 217 9.63 7.16 11.07
CA GLU A 217 8.82 5.95 11.26
C GLU A 217 7.76 6.08 12.36
N VAL A 218 7.69 7.22 13.06
CA VAL A 218 6.87 7.39 14.25
C VAL A 218 5.56 8.09 13.92
N VAL A 219 4.44 7.39 14.12
CA VAL A 219 3.10 7.98 14.08
C VAL A 219 2.72 8.44 15.48
N HIS A 220 2.24 9.67 15.60
CA HIS A 220 1.90 10.32 16.87
C HIS A 220 0.76 11.32 16.75
N THR A 221 0.30 11.89 17.87
CA THR A 221 -0.76 12.89 17.92
C THR A 221 -0.21 14.29 18.23
N GLY A 222 1.08 14.52 17.95
CA GLY A 222 1.73 15.81 18.22
C GLY A 222 1.31 16.90 17.25
N PHE A 223 1.95 18.06 17.40
CA PHE A 223 1.66 19.27 16.62
C PHE A 223 1.89 19.05 15.12
N TYR A 224 0.83 18.80 14.36
CA TYR A 224 0.89 18.39 12.96
C TYR A 224 1.54 19.40 12.00
N PRO A 225 1.60 20.73 12.23
CA PRO A 225 2.36 21.63 11.37
C PRO A 225 3.87 21.34 11.32
N MET A 226 4.41 20.55 12.27
CA MET A 226 5.80 20.11 12.26
C MET A 226 5.98 18.70 11.69
N ALA A 227 4.90 18.04 11.27
CA ALA A 227 4.96 16.70 10.69
C ALA A 227 5.26 16.75 9.20
N HIS A 228 6.04 15.79 8.70
CA HIS A 228 6.25 15.67 7.26
C HIS A 228 5.19 14.80 6.57
N TYR A 229 4.41 14.04 7.32
CA TYR A 229 3.34 13.19 6.82
C TYR A 229 2.14 13.20 7.76
N LEU A 230 0.96 13.06 7.19
CA LEU A 230 -0.32 13.10 7.90
C LEU A 230 -1.13 11.86 7.60
N PHE A 231 -1.87 11.38 8.60
CA PHE A 231 -2.94 10.41 8.39
C PHE A 231 -4.28 10.99 8.84
N ALA A 232 -5.32 10.69 8.08
CA ALA A 232 -6.70 10.81 8.54
C ALA A 232 -7.29 9.39 8.67
N LEU A 233 -7.64 8.99 9.89
CA LEU A 233 -8.45 7.80 10.15
C LEU A 233 -9.89 8.25 10.36
N CYS A 234 -10.80 7.70 9.55
CA CYS A 234 -12.17 8.16 9.42
C CYS A 234 -13.16 7.02 9.64
N CYS A 235 -14.16 7.25 10.47
CA CYS A 235 -15.20 6.27 10.82
C CYS A 235 -16.60 6.87 10.69
N SER A 236 -17.60 6.00 10.61
CA SER A 236 -19.03 6.40 10.54
C SER A 236 -19.28 7.30 9.34
N LYS A 237 -19.34 6.70 8.15
CA LYS A 237 -19.67 7.44 6.92
C LYS A 237 -21.04 8.10 7.01
N LYS A 238 -21.17 9.26 6.37
CA LYS A 238 -22.42 10.03 6.31
C LYS A 238 -23.36 9.52 5.23
#